data_b54636fb3cb8a40bc715f56af070ffbb
#
_entry.id   b54636fb3cb8a40bc715f56af070ffbb
#
_cell.length_a   1.000
_cell.length_b   1.000
_cell.length_c   1.000
_cell.angle_alpha   90.00
_cell.angle_beta   90.00
_cell.angle_gamma   90.00
#
_symmetry.space_group_name_H-M   'P 1'
#
loop_
_entity.id
_entity.type
_entity.pdbx_description
1 polymer ?
#
loop_
_entity_poly.entity_id
_entity_poly.type
_entity_poly.pdbx_seq_one_letter_code
_entity_poly.pdbx_strand_id
1 'polypeptide(L)'
;MKKKGEINKIFKLLIIFISLMSCTKTFSQINSTELPINIDAESTGYIGDQSTLTFEKINISQGNISIYADYGESSKLDFENSIWKFEGNIEIKIENGSINSDYAYIEFKKHRIKNVKIRGVPATLSMTREGKKTQTIAKANRIDYDFEKSLVDFSGNVSIEEDGNQISSDYLVYNLDNQSIQAQSDNKDDPKVKITYTPNISRNE
;
A
#
# COMPACT_ATOMS: atom_id res chain seq x y z
N MET A 1 22.17 16.86 34.19
CA MET A 1 20.72 16.96 33.99
C MET A 1 20.33 17.40 32.57
N LYS A 2 20.97 16.95 31.47
CA LYS A 2 20.66 17.37 30.07
C LYS A 2 20.08 16.28 29.16
N LYS A 3 19.99 15.01 29.61
CA LYS A 3 19.51 13.90 28.79
C LYS A 3 17.98 13.70 28.70
N LYS A 4 17.21 14.35 29.58
CA LYS A 4 15.74 14.19 29.62
C LYS A 4 14.99 15.01 28.55
N GLY A 5 15.64 16.02 27.97
CA GLY A 5 15.04 16.88 26.93
C GLY A 5 15.09 16.31 25.53
N GLU A 6 16.08 15.48 25.21
CA GLU A 6 16.24 14.90 23.86
C GLU A 6 15.36 13.67 23.64
N ILE A 7 15.20 12.84 24.67
CA ILE A 7 14.28 11.69 24.65
C ILE A 7 12.83 12.17 24.41
N ASN A 8 12.44 13.30 25.01
CA ASN A 8 11.13 13.91 24.77
C ASN A 8 10.95 14.47 23.36
N LYS A 9 12.03 14.88 22.68
CA LYS A 9 11.94 15.33 21.28
C LYS A 9 11.79 14.16 20.32
N ILE A 10 12.54 13.08 20.52
CA ILE A 10 12.44 11.84 19.71
C ILE A 10 11.06 11.21 19.93
N PHE A 11 10.56 11.20 21.17
CA PHE A 11 9.23 10.68 21.48
C PHE A 11 8.11 11.56 20.92
N LYS A 12 8.28 12.89 20.89
CA LYS A 12 7.36 13.80 20.19
C LYS A 12 7.43 13.64 18.66
N LEU A 13 8.58 13.31 18.12
CA LEU A 13 8.77 13.06 16.70
C LEU A 13 8.10 11.75 16.27
N LEU A 14 8.23 10.70 17.09
CA LEU A 14 7.52 9.43 16.89
C LEU A 14 6.01 9.64 16.99
N ILE A 15 5.54 10.47 17.92
CA ILE A 15 4.12 10.85 18.06
C ILE A 15 3.66 11.70 16.87
N ILE A 16 4.50 12.56 16.32
CA ILE A 16 4.19 13.34 15.10
C ILE A 16 4.10 12.42 13.89
N PHE A 17 4.98 11.43 13.77
CA PHE A 17 4.90 10.41 12.72
C PHE A 17 3.64 9.54 12.86
N ILE A 18 3.27 9.16 14.08
CA ILE A 18 2.01 8.46 14.40
C ILE A 18 0.79 9.36 14.16
N SER A 19 0.88 10.65 14.49
CA SER A 19 -0.16 11.65 14.21
C SER A 19 -0.29 11.97 12.71
N LEU A 20 0.76 11.76 11.92
CA LEU A 20 0.73 11.94 10.48
C LEU A 20 -0.08 10.86 9.75
N MET A 21 -0.14 9.65 10.30
CA MET A 21 -0.99 8.57 9.77
C MET A 21 -2.39 8.53 10.39
N SER A 22 -2.75 9.45 11.29
CA SER A 22 -4.11 9.63 11.76
C SER A 22 -4.99 10.31 10.68
N CYS A 23 -4.93 9.81 9.44
CA CYS A 23 -6.03 9.91 8.52
C CYS A 23 -7.15 9.05 9.13
N THR A 24 -7.90 9.74 9.98
CA THR A 24 -9.14 9.32 10.58
C THR A 24 -9.89 8.34 9.69
N LYS A 25 -10.21 7.15 10.23
CA LYS A 25 -11.48 6.40 10.08
C LYS A 25 -12.22 6.48 8.74
N THR A 26 -11.55 6.85 7.66
CA THR A 26 -12.06 6.79 6.31
C THR A 26 -11.11 6.00 5.40
N PHE A 27 -10.53 4.87 5.88
CA PHE A 27 -10.91 3.69 5.15
C PHE A 27 -12.37 3.45 5.55
N SER A 28 -13.19 4.39 5.20
CA SER A 28 -14.57 4.13 4.87
C SER A 28 -14.46 2.85 4.07
N GLN A 29 -14.87 1.74 4.63
CA GLN A 29 -15.33 0.64 3.80
C GLN A 29 -16.06 1.37 2.70
N ILE A 30 -15.44 1.46 1.53
CA ILE A 30 -16.10 1.99 0.38
C ILE A 30 -17.30 1.08 0.30
N ASN A 31 -18.44 1.56 0.71
CA ASN A 31 -19.73 0.99 0.36
C ASN A 31 -19.90 1.27 -1.14
N SER A 32 -18.90 0.83 -1.89
CA SER A 32 -18.83 0.84 -3.33
C SER A 32 -19.75 -0.24 -3.93
N THR A 33 -20.54 -0.91 -3.11
CA THR A 33 -21.53 -1.90 -3.54
C THR A 33 -22.64 -1.30 -4.41
N GLU A 34 -22.74 0.02 -4.51
CA GLU A 34 -23.72 0.71 -5.33
C GLU A 34 -23.19 1.18 -6.69
N LEU A 35 -21.86 1.24 -6.89
CA LEU A 35 -21.29 1.69 -8.14
C LEU A 35 -20.97 0.49 -9.05
N PRO A 36 -21.26 0.59 -10.36
CA PRO A 36 -20.91 -0.48 -11.29
C PRO A 36 -19.40 -0.67 -11.36
N ILE A 37 -18.98 -1.94 -11.47
CA ILE A 37 -17.63 -2.30 -11.81
C ILE A 37 -17.54 -2.38 -13.33
N ASN A 38 -16.64 -1.62 -13.93
CA ASN A 38 -16.35 -1.67 -15.35
C ASN A 38 -15.05 -2.43 -15.56
N ILE A 39 -15.04 -3.31 -16.55
CA ILE A 39 -13.87 -4.08 -16.98
C ILE A 39 -13.69 -3.82 -18.46
N ASP A 40 -12.57 -3.21 -18.82
CA ASP A 40 -12.15 -2.97 -20.19
C ASP A 40 -10.87 -3.76 -20.44
N ALA A 41 -10.72 -4.38 -21.62
CA ALA A 41 -9.53 -5.10 -22.02
C ALA A 41 -9.35 -5.04 -23.52
N GLU A 42 -8.11 -5.12 -24.01
CA GLU A 42 -7.81 -5.22 -25.44
C GLU A 42 -8.29 -6.57 -25.99
N SER A 43 -8.09 -7.65 -25.22
CA SER A 43 -8.61 -8.97 -25.53
C SER A 43 -8.98 -9.74 -24.27
N THR A 44 -9.87 -10.72 -24.42
CA THR A 44 -10.26 -11.64 -23.35
C THR A 44 -10.28 -13.06 -23.87
N GLY A 45 -9.90 -14.01 -23.02
CA GLY A 45 -9.89 -15.43 -23.28
C GLY A 45 -10.50 -16.24 -22.15
N TYR A 46 -10.82 -17.52 -22.43
CA TYR A 46 -11.27 -18.46 -21.42
C TYR A 46 -10.51 -19.78 -21.57
N ILE A 47 -9.85 -20.21 -20.50
CA ILE A 47 -9.13 -21.49 -20.43
C ILE A 47 -10.02 -22.50 -19.72
N GLY A 48 -10.71 -23.32 -20.51
CA GLY A 48 -11.81 -24.18 -20.05
C GLY A 48 -11.41 -25.28 -19.06
N ASP A 49 -10.22 -25.87 -19.20
CA ASP A 49 -9.69 -26.91 -18.30
C ASP A 49 -9.32 -26.35 -16.94
N GLN A 50 -8.97 -25.04 -16.83
CA GLN A 50 -8.62 -24.34 -15.61
C GLN A 50 -9.76 -23.45 -15.09
N SER A 51 -10.86 -23.33 -15.84
CA SER A 51 -11.95 -22.38 -15.53
C SER A 51 -11.47 -20.95 -15.28
N THR A 52 -10.45 -20.50 -16.05
CA THR A 52 -9.77 -19.24 -15.88
C THR A 52 -10.13 -18.28 -17.01
N LEU A 53 -10.51 -17.07 -16.66
CA LEU A 53 -10.64 -15.93 -17.56
C LEU A 53 -9.33 -15.20 -17.65
N THR A 54 -8.92 -14.82 -18.84
CA THR A 54 -7.68 -14.07 -19.10
C THR A 54 -7.98 -12.79 -19.82
N PHE A 55 -7.15 -11.77 -19.62
CA PHE A 55 -7.32 -10.44 -20.15
C PHE A 55 -5.97 -9.85 -20.52
N GLU A 56 -5.90 -9.20 -21.68
CA GLU A 56 -4.75 -8.40 -22.12
C GLU A 56 -5.07 -6.91 -21.97
N LYS A 57 -4.13 -6.12 -21.44
CA LYS A 57 -4.28 -4.68 -21.22
C LYS A 57 -5.57 -4.35 -20.44
N ILE A 58 -5.74 -5.04 -19.32
CA ILE A 58 -6.95 -4.90 -18.52
C ILE A 58 -6.98 -3.61 -17.73
N ASN A 59 -8.15 -2.99 -17.67
CA ASN A 59 -8.47 -1.90 -16.77
C ASN A 59 -9.78 -2.21 -16.05
N ILE A 60 -9.73 -2.34 -14.73
CA ILE A 60 -10.91 -2.49 -13.88
C ILE A 60 -11.12 -1.17 -13.14
N SER A 61 -12.35 -0.65 -13.15
CA SER A 61 -12.66 0.59 -12.45
C SER A 61 -13.98 0.52 -11.69
N GLN A 62 -14.01 1.18 -10.53
CA GLN A 62 -15.20 1.39 -9.71
C GLN A 62 -15.08 2.71 -8.94
N GLY A 63 -15.86 3.70 -9.32
CA GLY A 63 -15.75 5.06 -8.75
C GLY A 63 -14.35 5.65 -8.98
N ASN A 64 -13.69 6.03 -7.90
CA ASN A 64 -12.33 6.63 -7.92
C ASN A 64 -11.19 5.61 -7.87
N ILE A 65 -11.52 4.31 -7.90
CA ILE A 65 -10.53 3.24 -7.88
C ILE A 65 -10.39 2.68 -9.29
N SER A 66 -9.15 2.49 -9.74
CA SER A 66 -8.87 1.73 -10.96
C SER A 66 -7.64 0.84 -10.80
N ILE A 67 -7.63 -0.25 -11.53
CA ILE A 67 -6.52 -1.21 -11.62
C ILE A 67 -6.22 -1.40 -13.08
N TYR A 68 -5.03 -0.98 -13.52
CA TYR A 68 -4.50 -1.27 -14.83
C TYR A 68 -3.39 -2.31 -14.73
N ALA A 69 -3.33 -3.23 -15.70
CA ALA A 69 -2.23 -4.19 -15.86
C ALA A 69 -2.07 -4.61 -17.32
N ASP A 70 -0.88 -5.07 -17.70
CA ASP A 70 -0.64 -5.64 -19.03
C ASP A 70 -1.40 -6.96 -19.21
N TYR A 71 -1.49 -7.76 -18.15
CA TYR A 71 -2.19 -9.04 -18.14
C TYR A 71 -2.98 -9.24 -16.86
N GLY A 72 -4.14 -9.86 -16.98
CA GLY A 72 -4.99 -10.24 -15.84
C GLY A 72 -5.55 -11.65 -15.97
N GLU A 73 -5.68 -12.31 -14.84
CA GLU A 73 -6.38 -13.59 -14.71
C GLU A 73 -7.44 -13.52 -13.62
N SER A 74 -8.58 -14.15 -13.86
CA SER A 74 -9.60 -14.34 -12.82
C SER A 74 -10.20 -15.73 -12.87
N SER A 75 -10.44 -16.30 -11.68
CA SER A 75 -11.20 -17.55 -11.56
C SER A 75 -12.69 -17.36 -11.85
N LYS A 76 -13.21 -16.15 -11.73
CA LYS A 76 -14.61 -15.77 -11.96
C LYS A 76 -14.76 -14.27 -12.15
N LEU A 77 -15.84 -13.83 -12.81
CA LEU A 77 -16.21 -12.42 -12.92
C LEU A 77 -17.08 -11.89 -11.76
N ASP A 78 -17.49 -12.74 -10.82
CA ASP A 78 -18.51 -12.41 -9.85
C ASP A 78 -18.02 -11.57 -8.63
N PHE A 79 -16.74 -11.40 -8.41
CA PHE A 79 -16.16 -10.75 -7.24
C PHE A 79 -16.70 -11.25 -5.88
N GLU A 80 -17.50 -12.31 -5.86
CA GLU A 80 -18.06 -12.87 -4.62
C GLU A 80 -17.03 -13.71 -3.87
N ASN A 81 -16.46 -14.70 -4.57
CA ASN A 81 -15.41 -15.57 -4.04
C ASN A 81 -14.43 -15.84 -5.20
N SER A 82 -13.71 -14.82 -5.59
CA SER A 82 -12.81 -14.85 -6.74
C SER A 82 -11.40 -14.44 -6.39
N ILE A 83 -10.48 -14.92 -7.20
CA ILE A 83 -9.07 -14.57 -7.15
C ILE A 83 -8.75 -13.87 -8.46
N TRP A 84 -8.15 -12.68 -8.34
CA TRP A 84 -7.63 -11.91 -9.44
C TRP A 84 -6.12 -11.80 -9.32
N LYS A 85 -5.43 -12.09 -10.41
CA LYS A 85 -3.98 -11.90 -10.54
C LYS A 85 -3.72 -10.95 -11.67
N PHE A 86 -2.78 -10.06 -11.47
CA PHE A 86 -2.36 -9.06 -12.44
C PHE A 86 -0.85 -9.12 -12.60
N GLU A 87 -0.37 -8.98 -13.82
CA GLU A 87 1.05 -9.01 -14.16
C GLU A 87 1.40 -7.92 -15.17
N GLY A 88 2.57 -7.35 -15.01
CA GLY A 88 3.16 -6.35 -15.90
C GLY A 88 2.56 -4.95 -15.76
N ASN A 89 3.41 -3.97 -15.54
CA ASN A 89 3.10 -2.53 -15.51
C ASN A 89 1.83 -2.17 -14.72
N ILE A 90 1.68 -2.76 -13.53
CA ILE A 90 0.47 -2.55 -12.73
C ILE A 90 0.46 -1.14 -12.16
N GLU A 91 -0.65 -0.44 -12.39
CA GLU A 91 -0.98 0.83 -11.76
C GLU A 91 -2.35 0.69 -11.05
N ILE A 92 -2.36 0.80 -9.73
CA ILE A 92 -3.58 0.85 -8.92
C ILE A 92 -3.78 2.29 -8.46
N LYS A 93 -4.86 2.93 -8.88
CA LYS A 93 -5.26 4.27 -8.42
C LYS A 93 -6.29 4.15 -7.32
N ILE A 94 -6.11 4.92 -6.28
CA ILE A 94 -7.02 5.10 -5.16
C ILE A 94 -7.25 6.60 -4.95
N GLU A 95 -8.23 6.99 -4.17
CA GLU A 95 -8.66 8.39 -4.02
C GLU A 95 -7.50 9.39 -3.82
N ASN A 96 -6.55 9.06 -2.95
CA ASN A 96 -5.46 9.96 -2.58
C ASN A 96 -4.07 9.37 -2.88
N GLY A 97 -3.96 8.43 -3.81
CA GLY A 97 -2.67 7.81 -4.08
C GLY A 97 -2.66 6.83 -5.23
N SER A 98 -1.51 6.22 -5.42
CA SER A 98 -1.32 5.16 -6.41
C SER A 98 -0.32 4.12 -5.93
N ILE A 99 -0.45 2.91 -6.46
CA ILE A 99 0.50 1.82 -6.27
C ILE A 99 1.00 1.41 -7.65
N ASN A 100 2.32 1.32 -7.82
CA ASN A 100 2.96 0.77 -9.00
C ASN A 100 3.70 -0.51 -8.64
N SER A 101 3.55 -1.55 -9.45
CA SER A 101 4.14 -2.86 -9.18
C SER A 101 4.22 -3.73 -10.44
N ASP A 102 4.87 -4.89 -10.31
CA ASP A 102 5.01 -5.87 -11.39
C ASP A 102 3.98 -7.00 -11.29
N TYR A 103 3.49 -7.24 -10.07
CA TYR A 103 2.53 -8.30 -9.76
C TYR A 103 1.57 -7.87 -8.66
N ALA A 104 0.29 -8.19 -8.83
CA ALA A 104 -0.72 -8.07 -7.80
C ALA A 104 -1.63 -9.31 -7.74
N TYR A 105 -1.96 -9.72 -6.53
CA TYR A 105 -2.92 -10.79 -6.23
C TYR A 105 -3.97 -10.22 -5.30
N ILE A 106 -5.25 -10.35 -5.69
CA ILE A 106 -6.38 -9.83 -4.93
C ILE A 106 -7.37 -10.98 -4.69
N GLU A 107 -7.68 -11.24 -3.45
CA GLU A 107 -8.68 -12.20 -3.02
C GLU A 107 -9.95 -11.48 -2.60
N PHE A 108 -11.05 -11.82 -3.24
CA PHE A 108 -12.39 -11.36 -2.88
C PHE A 108 -13.14 -12.43 -2.08
N LYS A 109 -13.89 -12.02 -1.09
CA LYS A 109 -14.80 -12.86 -0.32
C LYS A 109 -16.05 -12.07 0.04
N LYS A 110 -17.23 -12.57 -0.33
CA LYS A 110 -18.52 -11.88 -0.12
C LYS A 110 -18.51 -10.46 -0.69
N HIS A 111 -18.03 -10.29 -1.92
CA HIS A 111 -17.89 -9.01 -2.63
C HIS A 111 -16.98 -7.98 -1.95
N ARG A 112 -16.13 -8.42 -1.03
CA ARG A 112 -15.15 -7.57 -0.34
C ARG A 112 -13.75 -8.07 -0.60
N ILE A 113 -12.81 -7.15 -0.70
CA ILE A 113 -11.39 -7.49 -0.71
C ILE A 113 -11.02 -8.06 0.66
N LYS A 114 -10.44 -9.25 0.66
CA LYS A 114 -9.95 -9.93 1.85
C LYS A 114 -8.44 -9.76 2.01
N ASN A 115 -7.70 -10.08 0.95
CA ASN A 115 -6.24 -9.99 0.93
C ASN A 115 -5.77 -9.34 -0.36
N VAL A 116 -4.74 -8.52 -0.26
CA VAL A 116 -3.99 -7.99 -1.40
C VAL A 116 -2.52 -8.30 -1.19
N LYS A 117 -1.87 -8.87 -2.23
CA LYS A 117 -0.44 -9.11 -2.24
C LYS A 117 0.16 -8.44 -3.46
N ILE A 118 1.11 -7.58 -3.24
CA ILE A 118 1.76 -6.76 -4.26
C ILE A 118 3.24 -7.08 -4.25
N ARG A 119 3.85 -7.20 -5.43
CA ARG A 119 5.29 -7.43 -5.60
C ARG A 119 5.83 -6.56 -6.72
N GLY A 120 7.07 -6.08 -6.52
CA GLY A 120 7.81 -5.30 -7.49
C GLY A 120 9.28 -5.19 -7.10
N VAL A 121 10.08 -4.53 -7.95
CA VAL A 121 11.51 -4.34 -7.68
C VAL A 121 11.87 -2.85 -7.84
N PRO A 122 11.41 -2.01 -6.88
CA PRO A 122 10.42 -2.21 -5.83
C PRO A 122 8.97 -1.95 -6.28
N ALA A 123 8.00 -2.50 -5.54
CA ALA A 123 6.67 -1.94 -5.53
C ALA A 123 6.69 -0.58 -4.82
N THR A 124 5.94 0.40 -5.34
CA THR A 124 5.92 1.77 -4.82
C THR A 124 4.48 2.19 -4.53
N LEU A 125 4.22 2.59 -3.29
CA LEU A 125 2.99 3.24 -2.86
C LEU A 125 3.26 4.74 -2.71
N SER A 126 2.47 5.57 -3.38
CA SER A 126 2.50 7.02 -3.26
C SER A 126 1.16 7.51 -2.73
N MET A 127 1.17 8.29 -1.67
CA MET A 127 -0.04 8.84 -1.07
C MET A 127 0.13 10.34 -0.80
N THR A 128 -0.92 11.11 -1.07
CA THR A 128 -0.97 12.54 -0.72
C THR A 128 -2.00 12.72 0.37
N ARG A 129 -1.64 13.39 1.46
CA ARG A 129 -2.55 13.67 2.55
C ARG A 129 -3.48 14.82 2.19
N GLU A 130 -4.78 14.65 2.46
CA GLU A 130 -5.75 15.72 2.28
C GLU A 130 -5.35 16.99 3.07
N GLY A 131 -5.36 18.13 2.40
CA GLY A 131 -4.94 19.41 2.99
C GLY A 131 -3.43 19.62 3.16
N LYS A 132 -2.59 18.66 2.78
CA LYS A 132 -1.14 18.80 2.75
C LYS A 132 -0.59 18.68 1.33
N LYS A 133 0.50 19.44 1.05
CA LYS A 133 1.24 19.32 -0.22
C LYS A 133 2.30 18.20 -0.17
N THR A 134 2.51 17.60 0.99
CA THR A 134 3.53 16.57 1.20
C THR A 134 3.01 15.21 0.76
N GLN A 135 3.86 14.46 0.08
CA GLN A 135 3.60 13.11 -0.39
C GLN A 135 4.36 12.12 0.50
N THR A 136 3.68 11.05 0.91
CA THR A 136 4.31 9.89 1.52
C THR A 136 4.62 8.88 0.43
N ILE A 137 5.85 8.40 0.37
CA ILE A 137 6.30 7.37 -0.56
C ILE A 137 6.79 6.18 0.24
N ALA A 138 6.14 5.02 0.05
CA ALA A 138 6.60 3.76 0.61
C ALA A 138 7.06 2.84 -0.52
N LYS A 139 8.21 2.19 -0.32
CA LYS A 139 8.80 1.22 -1.26
C LYS A 139 9.09 -0.07 -0.52
N ALA A 140 8.84 -1.20 -1.16
CA ALA A 140 9.22 -2.53 -0.69
C ALA A 140 9.20 -3.50 -1.88
N ASN A 141 9.92 -4.62 -1.77
CA ASN A 141 9.81 -5.66 -2.79
C ASN A 141 8.45 -6.38 -2.70
N ARG A 142 7.84 -6.36 -1.51
CA ARG A 142 6.56 -7.02 -1.23
C ARG A 142 5.76 -6.20 -0.24
N ILE A 143 4.46 -6.07 -0.54
CA ILE A 143 3.46 -5.43 0.31
C ILE A 143 2.28 -6.41 0.39
N ASP A 144 1.96 -6.89 1.59
CA ASP A 144 0.82 -7.78 1.85
C ASP A 144 -0.16 -7.05 2.78
N TYR A 145 -1.42 -6.93 2.38
CA TYR A 145 -2.47 -6.33 3.19
C TYR A 145 -3.54 -7.37 3.53
N ASP A 146 -3.70 -7.64 4.81
CA ASP A 146 -4.77 -8.45 5.39
C ASP A 146 -5.86 -7.51 5.94
N PHE A 147 -6.99 -7.42 5.23
CA PHE A 147 -8.11 -6.54 5.59
C PHE A 147 -8.86 -7.01 6.83
N GLU A 148 -8.87 -8.33 7.13
CA GLU A 148 -9.54 -8.87 8.31
C GLU A 148 -8.78 -8.51 9.59
N LYS A 149 -7.44 -8.41 9.50
CA LYS A 149 -6.57 -8.06 10.63
C LYS A 149 -6.15 -6.60 10.65
N SER A 150 -6.52 -5.83 9.64
CA SER A 150 -6.08 -4.44 9.45
C SER A 150 -4.54 -4.30 9.50
N LEU A 151 -3.80 -5.28 8.93
CA LEU A 151 -2.35 -5.33 8.91
C LEU A 151 -1.81 -5.14 7.50
N VAL A 152 -0.80 -4.27 7.39
CA VAL A 152 0.01 -4.13 6.18
C VAL A 152 1.45 -4.54 6.50
N ASP A 153 1.91 -5.58 5.82
CA ASP A 153 3.28 -6.09 5.92
C ASP A 153 4.09 -5.62 4.72
N PHE A 154 5.20 -4.93 4.99
CA PHE A 154 6.18 -4.55 3.99
C PHE A 154 7.43 -5.40 4.19
N SER A 155 7.98 -5.97 3.12
CA SER A 155 9.19 -6.77 3.21
C SER A 155 10.11 -6.62 2.00
N GLY A 156 11.42 -6.69 2.27
CA GLY A 156 12.50 -6.55 1.31
C GLY A 156 12.74 -5.11 0.88
N ASN A 157 13.86 -4.54 1.31
CA ASN A 157 14.29 -3.17 1.00
C ASN A 157 13.22 -2.12 1.31
N VAL A 158 12.64 -2.22 2.50
CA VAL A 158 11.57 -1.32 2.93
C VAL A 158 12.11 0.09 3.15
N SER A 159 11.45 1.08 2.57
CA SER A 159 11.72 2.49 2.77
C SER A 159 10.41 3.26 2.79
N ILE A 160 10.19 4.07 3.81
CA ILE A 160 9.06 5.01 3.86
C ILE A 160 9.64 6.40 4.04
N GLU A 161 9.25 7.32 3.15
CA GLU A 161 9.70 8.70 3.14
C GLU A 161 8.49 9.64 3.16
N GLU A 162 8.56 10.65 4.02
CA GLU A 162 7.61 11.76 4.07
C GLU A 162 8.33 13.02 4.53
N ASP A 163 8.20 14.09 3.75
CA ASP A 163 8.71 15.43 4.11
C ASP A 163 10.20 15.43 4.51
N GLY A 164 11.02 14.66 3.80
CA GLY A 164 12.46 14.50 4.04
C GLY A 164 12.81 13.63 5.26
N ASN A 165 11.81 13.07 5.95
CA ASN A 165 12.02 12.06 6.99
C ASN A 165 11.92 10.67 6.37
N GLN A 166 12.78 9.74 6.78
CA GLN A 166 12.82 8.40 6.22
C GLN A 166 13.00 7.35 7.31
N ILE A 167 12.30 6.22 7.16
CA ILE A 167 12.58 4.97 7.86
C ILE A 167 12.94 3.90 6.83
N SER A 168 14.00 3.12 7.08
CA SER A 168 14.40 1.98 6.24
C SER A 168 14.66 0.75 7.10
N SER A 169 14.21 -0.42 6.60
CA SER A 169 14.32 -1.70 7.29
C SER A 169 14.19 -2.85 6.27
N ASP A 170 14.40 -4.09 6.70
CA ASP A 170 14.11 -5.26 5.84
C ASP A 170 12.64 -5.66 5.94
N TYR A 171 12.02 -5.37 7.08
CA TYR A 171 10.63 -5.71 7.37
C TYR A 171 9.96 -4.60 8.19
N LEU A 172 8.71 -4.29 7.86
CA LEU A 172 7.89 -3.34 8.59
C LEU A 172 6.45 -3.81 8.59
N VAL A 173 5.81 -3.81 9.76
CA VAL A 173 4.38 -4.06 9.93
C VAL A 173 3.72 -2.76 10.36
N TYR A 174 2.65 -2.42 9.69
CA TYR A 174 1.75 -1.35 10.08
C TYR A 174 0.38 -1.91 10.46
N ASN A 175 -0.04 -1.66 11.69
CA ASN A 175 -1.39 -1.99 12.15
C ASN A 175 -2.27 -0.74 12.04
N LEU A 176 -3.31 -0.83 11.20
CA LEU A 176 -4.22 0.29 10.91
C LEU A 176 -5.17 0.59 12.07
N ASP A 177 -5.55 -0.41 12.88
CA ASP A 177 -6.52 -0.24 13.96
C ASP A 177 -5.96 0.59 15.12
N ASN A 178 -4.74 0.26 15.55
CA ASN A 178 -4.06 0.95 16.64
C ASN A 178 -2.96 1.92 16.18
N GLN A 179 -2.79 2.06 14.85
CA GLN A 179 -1.83 2.97 14.23
C GLN A 179 -0.38 2.74 14.67
N SER A 180 -0.01 1.48 14.94
CA SER A 180 1.33 1.12 15.36
C SER A 180 2.22 0.67 14.21
N ILE A 181 3.50 1.02 14.29
CA ILE A 181 4.54 0.59 13.36
C ILE A 181 5.56 -0.23 14.14
N GLN A 182 5.91 -1.40 13.58
CA GLN A 182 7.03 -2.20 14.03
C GLN A 182 7.96 -2.43 12.84
N ALA A 183 9.22 -2.04 12.99
CA ALA A 183 10.25 -2.23 11.97
C ALA A 183 11.36 -3.13 12.50
N GLN A 184 11.86 -4.02 11.65
CA GLN A 184 12.92 -4.96 11.96
C GLN A 184 13.87 -5.08 10.79
N SER A 185 15.16 -5.26 11.06
CA SER A 185 16.16 -5.60 10.07
C SER A 185 16.77 -6.95 10.40
N ASP A 186 16.72 -7.87 9.44
CA ASP A 186 17.31 -9.21 9.53
C ASP A 186 18.61 -9.32 8.75
N ASN A 187 19.12 -8.20 8.22
CA ASN A 187 20.40 -8.17 7.51
C ASN A 187 21.53 -8.54 8.46
N LYS A 188 22.21 -9.66 8.18
CA LYS A 188 23.31 -10.18 9.03
C LYS A 188 24.52 -9.26 9.07
N ASP A 189 24.74 -8.48 8.00
CA ASP A 189 25.89 -7.59 7.87
C ASP A 189 25.63 -6.20 8.48
N ASP A 190 24.37 -5.72 8.48
CA ASP A 190 23.97 -4.45 9.08
C ASP A 190 22.54 -4.56 9.65
N PRO A 191 22.37 -5.26 10.81
CA PRO A 191 21.04 -5.51 11.39
C PRO A 191 20.47 -4.27 12.08
N LYS A 192 20.19 -3.19 11.30
CA LYS A 192 19.73 -1.91 11.84
C LYS A 192 18.55 -1.39 11.08
N VAL A 193 17.54 -0.95 11.83
CA VAL A 193 16.54 -0.03 11.32
C VAL A 193 17.18 1.36 11.26
N LYS A 194 17.14 2.00 10.09
CA LYS A 194 17.70 3.34 9.88
C LYS A 194 16.57 4.36 9.89
N ILE A 195 16.73 5.43 10.69
CA ILE A 195 15.78 6.53 10.73
C ILE A 195 16.55 7.82 10.45
N THR A 196 16.14 8.54 9.41
CA THR A 196 16.65 9.84 9.05
C THR A 196 15.58 10.87 9.38
N TYR A 197 15.97 11.92 10.08
CA TYR A 197 15.13 13.06 10.39
C TYR A 197 15.74 14.33 9.82
N THR A 198 14.97 15.06 9.04
CA THR A 198 15.35 16.35 8.47
C THR A 198 14.62 17.46 9.21
N PRO A 199 15.31 18.28 10.06
CA PRO A 199 14.66 19.37 10.76
C PRO A 199 14.15 20.43 9.79
N ASN A 200 12.88 20.77 9.85
CA ASN A 200 12.33 21.95 9.17
C ASN A 200 12.84 23.20 9.89
N ILE A 201 13.90 23.81 9.37
CA ILE A 201 14.35 25.13 9.83
C ILE A 201 13.46 26.15 9.15
N SER A 202 12.36 26.57 9.79
CA SER A 202 11.65 27.77 9.38
C SER A 202 12.63 28.93 9.54
N ARG A 203 13.17 29.45 8.42
CA ARG A 203 13.83 30.77 8.43
C ARG A 203 12.74 31.77 8.74
N ASN A 204 12.72 32.25 9.98
CA ASN A 204 12.05 33.51 10.31
C ASN A 204 12.86 34.61 9.61
N GLU A 205 12.38 35.07 8.47
CA GLU A 205 12.69 36.37 7.91
C GLU A 205 11.66 37.39 8.40
#